data_acaa5aa031605e291a15cf9457408dff
#
_entry.id   acaa5aa031605e291a15cf9457408dff
#
_cell.length_a   1.000
_cell.length_b   1.000
_cell.length_c   1.000
_cell.angle_alpha   90.00
_cell.angle_beta   90.00
_cell.angle_gamma   90.00
#
_symmetry.space_group_name_H-M   'P 1'
#
loop_
_entity.id
_entity.type
_entity.pdbx_description
1 polymer ?
#
loop_
_entity_poly.entity_id
_entity_poly.type
_entity_poly.pdbx_seq_one_letter_code
_entity_poly.pdbx_strand_id
1 'polypeptide(L)'
;NISDGAVAQAEGTQSAADQIEVMDEMIAKMNEKIQAMDQLSREMYEAGNNAGVIMTELEHRNDTTKGAIHNVAEQIEKTNASVQQIKECTQLIAQIAEETNLLSLNASIEAARAGEAGKGFAVVADQIKQLADESQASTITIEEIVDNLLEESAEMVSTMGVLDVETKEQQSKLDETKSKFAEVSDKIELTQSNIHAVFQSANVCHEAADKVNEVITSLSAISQQNAASTEQTSASVVEMNENIKKLSQYASELDEISDELLQTMSFFN
;
A
#
# COMPACT_ATOMS: atom_id res chain seq x y z
N ASN A 1 60.96 9.96 19.74
CA ASN A 1 61.76 10.73 18.75
C ASN A 1 60.86 11.43 17.73
N ILE A 2 61.30 12.59 17.25
CA ILE A 2 60.53 13.37 16.24
C ILE A 2 60.41 12.55 14.94
N SER A 3 61.45 11.76 14.59
CA SER A 3 61.43 10.88 13.42
C SER A 3 60.36 9.81 13.51
N ASP A 4 60.24 9.12 14.66
CA ASP A 4 59.20 8.10 14.87
C ASP A 4 57.80 8.71 14.82
N GLY A 5 57.66 9.94 15.35
CA GLY A 5 56.41 10.70 15.26
C GLY A 5 56.03 11.08 13.83
N ALA A 6 56.99 11.46 12.97
CA ALA A 6 56.75 11.78 11.58
C ALA A 6 56.33 10.52 10.75
N VAL A 7 56.91 9.37 11.03
CA VAL A 7 56.53 8.10 10.41
C VAL A 7 55.12 7.68 10.84
N ALA A 8 54.82 7.73 12.15
CA ALA A 8 53.47 7.37 12.63
C ALA A 8 52.41 8.34 12.10
N GLN A 9 52.75 9.62 11.93
CA GLN A 9 51.86 10.62 11.30
C GLN A 9 51.60 10.30 9.82
N ALA A 10 52.63 9.89 9.07
CA ALA A 10 52.48 9.50 7.67
C ALA A 10 51.58 8.25 7.52
N GLU A 11 51.77 7.21 8.35
CA GLU A 11 50.90 6.01 8.38
C GLU A 11 49.46 6.33 8.75
N GLY A 12 49.26 7.19 9.77
CA GLY A 12 47.94 7.67 10.18
C GLY A 12 47.23 8.46 9.06
N THR A 13 48.00 9.30 8.33
CA THR A 13 47.48 10.08 7.19
C THR A 13 47.07 9.16 6.02
N GLN A 14 47.86 8.12 5.72
CA GLN A 14 47.52 7.13 4.70
C GLN A 14 46.23 6.34 5.08
N SER A 15 46.16 5.90 6.34
CA SER A 15 44.95 5.21 6.82
C SER A 15 43.70 6.11 6.76
N ALA A 16 43.83 7.39 7.03
CA ALA A 16 42.75 8.35 6.90
C ALA A 16 42.34 8.54 5.43
N ALA A 17 43.30 8.59 4.48
CA ALA A 17 43.03 8.64 3.05
C ALA A 17 42.22 7.44 2.57
N ASP A 18 42.62 6.23 2.98
CA ASP A 18 41.90 4.98 2.64
C ASP A 18 40.45 4.98 3.18
N GLN A 19 40.25 5.55 4.38
CA GLN A 19 38.88 5.68 4.94
C GLN A 19 38.02 6.70 4.20
N ILE A 20 38.60 7.76 3.65
CA ILE A 20 37.87 8.71 2.80
C ILE A 20 37.45 8.04 1.48
N GLU A 21 38.30 7.25 0.87
CA GLU A 21 37.93 6.50 -0.34
C GLU A 21 36.73 5.55 -0.09
N VAL A 22 36.74 4.85 1.04
CA VAL A 22 35.58 4.03 1.45
C VAL A 22 34.33 4.87 1.70
N MET A 23 34.49 6.09 2.27
CA MET A 23 33.37 7.00 2.49
C MET A 23 32.76 7.47 1.15
N ASP A 24 33.57 7.82 0.17
CA ASP A 24 33.12 8.21 -1.17
C ASP A 24 32.36 7.09 -1.87
N GLU A 25 32.86 5.85 -1.76
CA GLU A 25 32.12 4.67 -2.25
C GLU A 25 30.75 4.51 -1.58
N MET A 26 30.69 4.70 -0.25
CA MET A 26 29.42 4.61 0.47
C MET A 26 28.44 5.72 0.07
N ILE A 27 28.92 6.94 -0.14
CA ILE A 27 28.11 8.07 -0.61
C ILE A 27 27.59 7.80 -2.04
N ALA A 28 28.42 7.29 -2.92
CA ALA A 28 28.00 6.89 -4.28
C ALA A 28 26.88 5.83 -4.25
N LYS A 29 27.04 4.77 -3.44
CA LYS A 29 26.03 3.73 -3.23
C LYS A 29 24.74 4.31 -2.60
N MET A 30 24.87 5.26 -1.66
CA MET A 30 23.72 5.94 -1.05
C MET A 30 22.94 6.73 -2.10
N ASN A 31 23.61 7.47 -2.98
CA ASN A 31 22.98 8.21 -4.06
C ASN A 31 22.23 7.27 -5.05
N GLU A 32 22.80 6.13 -5.39
CA GLU A 32 22.11 5.09 -6.20
C GLU A 32 20.82 4.60 -5.52
N LYS A 33 20.90 4.32 -4.20
CA LYS A 33 19.72 3.91 -3.43
C LYS A 33 18.64 4.98 -3.34
N ILE A 34 19.03 6.24 -3.18
CA ILE A 34 18.13 7.40 -3.16
C ILE A 34 17.38 7.50 -4.50
N GLN A 35 18.07 7.37 -5.63
CA GLN A 35 17.42 7.37 -6.95
C GLN A 35 16.42 6.23 -7.12
N ALA A 36 16.79 5.02 -6.69
CA ALA A 36 15.89 3.87 -6.72
C ALA A 36 14.65 4.08 -5.82
N MET A 37 14.82 4.70 -4.64
CA MET A 37 13.72 5.04 -3.74
C MET A 37 12.81 6.12 -4.33
N ASP A 38 13.34 7.13 -5.01
CA ASP A 38 12.55 8.17 -5.68
C ASP A 38 11.68 7.55 -6.79
N GLN A 39 12.29 6.68 -7.62
CA GLN A 39 11.56 5.96 -8.66
C GLN A 39 10.44 5.08 -8.07
N LEU A 40 10.75 4.29 -7.05
CA LEU A 40 9.77 3.43 -6.38
C LEU A 40 8.62 4.26 -5.78
N SER A 41 8.94 5.42 -5.18
CA SER A 41 7.93 6.31 -4.61
C SER A 41 6.99 6.88 -5.69
N ARG A 42 7.50 7.20 -6.89
CA ARG A 42 6.68 7.62 -8.05
C ARG A 42 5.76 6.50 -8.53
N GLU A 43 6.30 5.28 -8.66
CA GLU A 43 5.51 4.10 -9.05
C GLU A 43 4.39 3.81 -8.02
N MET A 44 4.68 3.96 -6.73
CA MET A 44 3.68 3.83 -5.66
C MET A 44 2.61 4.92 -5.75
N TYR A 45 2.99 6.16 -6.06
CA TYR A 45 2.04 7.26 -6.25
C TYR A 45 1.10 6.99 -7.43
N GLU A 46 1.64 6.57 -8.56
CA GLU A 46 0.84 6.20 -9.73
C GLU A 46 -0.11 5.04 -9.45
N ALA A 47 0.37 4.00 -8.76
CA ALA A 47 -0.45 2.86 -8.36
C ALA A 47 -1.58 3.28 -7.39
N GLY A 48 -1.28 4.16 -6.43
CA GLY A 48 -2.26 4.73 -5.50
C GLY A 48 -3.34 5.54 -6.22
N ASN A 49 -2.94 6.38 -7.15
CA ASN A 49 -3.87 7.19 -7.97
C ASN A 49 -4.78 6.31 -8.84
N ASN A 50 -4.20 5.28 -9.49
CA ASN A 50 -4.96 4.31 -10.27
C ASN A 50 -5.97 3.54 -9.40
N ALA A 51 -5.59 3.15 -8.18
CA ALA A 51 -6.50 2.52 -7.23
C ALA A 51 -7.65 3.47 -6.85
N GLY A 52 -7.38 4.77 -6.67
CA GLY A 52 -8.41 5.80 -6.45
C GLY A 52 -9.42 5.89 -7.59
N VAL A 53 -8.96 5.82 -8.84
CA VAL A 53 -9.84 5.79 -10.04
C VAL A 53 -10.72 4.54 -10.05
N ILE A 54 -10.14 3.36 -9.77
CA ILE A 54 -10.88 2.10 -9.69
C ILE A 54 -11.94 2.14 -8.57
N MET A 55 -11.62 2.72 -7.42
CA MET A 55 -12.59 2.89 -6.32
C MET A 55 -13.77 3.77 -6.74
N THR A 56 -13.54 4.82 -7.51
CA THR A 56 -14.61 5.69 -8.02
C THR A 56 -15.51 4.94 -9.04
N GLU A 57 -14.92 4.09 -9.87
CA GLU A 57 -15.70 3.23 -10.78
C GLU A 57 -16.53 2.19 -10.02
N LEU A 58 -15.96 1.57 -8.98
CA LEU A 58 -16.68 0.63 -8.13
C LEU A 58 -17.85 1.28 -7.39
N GLU A 59 -17.68 2.51 -6.89
CA GLU A 59 -18.74 3.31 -6.29
C GLU A 59 -19.89 3.51 -7.28
N HIS A 60 -19.61 3.92 -8.51
CA HIS A 60 -20.61 4.10 -9.55
C HIS A 60 -21.34 2.78 -9.90
N ARG A 61 -20.62 1.66 -9.96
CA ARG A 61 -21.20 0.33 -10.18
C ARG A 61 -22.09 -0.11 -9.02
N ASN A 62 -21.71 0.19 -7.80
CA ASN A 62 -22.51 -0.08 -6.61
C ASN A 62 -23.84 0.69 -6.64
N ASP A 63 -23.79 1.96 -7.00
CA ASP A 63 -25.01 2.80 -7.18
C ASP A 63 -25.91 2.25 -8.28
N THR A 64 -25.35 1.80 -9.39
CA THR A 64 -26.10 1.16 -10.47
C THR A 64 -26.78 -0.12 -9.99
N THR A 65 -26.07 -0.96 -9.22
CA THR A 65 -26.61 -2.20 -8.64
C THR A 65 -27.76 -1.89 -7.67
N LYS A 66 -27.61 -0.88 -6.82
CA LYS A 66 -28.66 -0.43 -5.90
C LYS A 66 -29.91 0.04 -6.65
N GLY A 67 -29.74 0.79 -7.75
CA GLY A 67 -30.85 1.18 -8.63
C GLY A 67 -31.56 -0.04 -9.27
N ALA A 68 -30.79 -1.04 -9.69
CA ALA A 68 -31.34 -2.27 -10.25
C ALA A 68 -32.15 -3.07 -9.22
N ILE A 69 -31.64 -3.21 -7.99
CA ILE A 69 -32.34 -3.87 -6.87
C ILE A 69 -33.68 -3.17 -6.60
N HIS A 70 -33.69 -1.83 -6.55
CA HIS A 70 -34.92 -1.06 -6.35
C HIS A 70 -35.94 -1.30 -7.46
N ASN A 71 -35.53 -1.29 -8.72
CA ASN A 71 -36.39 -1.54 -9.86
C ASN A 71 -36.97 -2.95 -9.85
N VAL A 72 -36.18 -3.96 -9.46
CA VAL A 72 -36.65 -5.35 -9.34
C VAL A 72 -37.68 -5.46 -8.21
N ALA A 73 -37.44 -4.81 -7.05
CA ALA A 73 -38.40 -4.79 -5.95
C ALA A 73 -39.75 -4.18 -6.36
N GLU A 74 -39.73 -3.04 -7.07
CA GLU A 74 -40.93 -2.40 -7.60
C GLU A 74 -41.68 -3.30 -8.60
N GLN A 75 -40.92 -4.05 -9.45
CA GLN A 75 -41.50 -4.97 -10.40
C GLN A 75 -42.19 -6.18 -9.73
N ILE A 76 -41.61 -6.68 -8.64
CA ILE A 76 -42.19 -7.75 -7.82
C ILE A 76 -43.50 -7.28 -7.18
N GLU A 77 -43.56 -6.05 -6.64
CA GLU A 77 -44.78 -5.48 -6.09
C GLU A 77 -45.90 -5.39 -7.14
N LYS A 78 -45.58 -4.93 -8.37
CA LYS A 78 -46.54 -4.90 -9.49
C LYS A 78 -47.00 -6.30 -9.88
N THR A 79 -46.10 -7.27 -9.87
CA THR A 79 -46.44 -8.67 -10.14
C THR A 79 -47.37 -9.20 -9.07
N ASN A 80 -47.12 -8.98 -7.80
CA ASN A 80 -47.96 -9.34 -6.68
C ASN A 80 -49.38 -8.81 -6.82
N ALA A 81 -49.52 -7.52 -7.17
CA ALA A 81 -50.82 -6.90 -7.39
C ALA A 81 -51.59 -7.59 -8.53
N SER A 82 -50.88 -7.97 -9.62
CA SER A 82 -51.49 -8.67 -10.75
C SER A 82 -51.92 -10.10 -10.39
N VAL A 83 -51.10 -10.83 -9.62
CA VAL A 83 -51.41 -12.17 -9.13
C VAL A 83 -52.61 -12.14 -8.18
N GLN A 84 -52.69 -11.11 -7.32
CA GLN A 84 -53.86 -10.92 -6.45
C GLN A 84 -55.16 -10.70 -7.24
N GLN A 85 -55.12 -9.94 -8.33
CA GLN A 85 -56.27 -9.75 -9.24
C GLN A 85 -56.67 -11.06 -9.90
N ILE A 86 -55.70 -11.90 -10.31
CA ILE A 86 -56.01 -13.23 -10.86
C ILE A 86 -56.70 -14.07 -9.81
N LYS A 87 -56.26 -14.05 -8.54
CA LYS A 87 -56.90 -14.78 -7.45
C LYS A 87 -58.38 -14.39 -7.30
N GLU A 88 -58.66 -13.07 -7.29
CA GLU A 88 -60.04 -12.56 -7.20
C GLU A 88 -60.91 -13.00 -8.42
N CYS A 89 -60.35 -12.98 -9.63
CA CYS A 89 -61.05 -13.46 -10.83
C CYS A 89 -61.30 -14.95 -10.76
N THR A 90 -60.36 -15.73 -10.27
CA THR A 90 -60.52 -17.22 -10.14
C THR A 90 -61.60 -17.55 -9.14
N GLN A 91 -61.70 -16.85 -8.02
CA GLN A 91 -62.78 -17.01 -7.04
C GLN A 91 -64.14 -16.68 -7.64
N LEU A 92 -64.25 -15.64 -8.46
CA LEU A 92 -65.50 -15.32 -9.18
C LEU A 92 -65.89 -16.42 -10.17
N ILE A 93 -64.94 -17.00 -10.89
CA ILE A 93 -65.20 -18.11 -11.83
C ILE A 93 -65.65 -19.34 -11.03
N ALA A 94 -65.08 -19.62 -9.88
CA ALA A 94 -65.49 -20.74 -9.02
C ALA A 94 -66.95 -20.55 -8.55
N GLN A 95 -67.35 -19.33 -8.16
CA GLN A 95 -68.73 -19.01 -7.82
C GLN A 95 -69.71 -19.22 -9.00
N ILE A 96 -69.34 -18.75 -10.20
CA ILE A 96 -70.13 -18.95 -11.42
C ILE A 96 -70.31 -20.45 -11.74
N ALA A 97 -69.23 -21.23 -11.55
CA ALA A 97 -69.28 -22.68 -11.78
C ALA A 97 -70.21 -23.37 -10.77
N GLU A 98 -70.17 -22.97 -9.50
CA GLU A 98 -71.06 -23.45 -8.44
C GLU A 98 -72.54 -23.14 -8.75
N GLU A 99 -72.85 -21.87 -9.10
CA GLU A 99 -74.18 -21.47 -9.49
C GLU A 99 -74.67 -22.18 -10.72
N THR A 100 -73.79 -22.40 -11.74
CA THR A 100 -74.09 -23.11 -12.96
C THR A 100 -74.39 -24.60 -12.64
N ASN A 101 -73.64 -25.20 -11.74
CA ASN A 101 -73.88 -26.56 -11.26
C ASN A 101 -75.27 -26.69 -10.59
N LEU A 102 -75.60 -25.72 -9.71
CA LEU A 102 -76.90 -25.66 -9.05
C LEU A 102 -78.06 -25.45 -10.06
N LEU A 103 -77.88 -24.59 -11.07
CA LEU A 103 -78.87 -24.35 -12.12
C LEU A 103 -79.07 -25.63 -13.01
N SER A 104 -77.95 -26.27 -13.33
CA SER A 104 -78.04 -27.54 -14.13
C SER A 104 -78.75 -28.68 -13.40
N LEU A 105 -78.49 -28.75 -12.04
CA LEU A 105 -79.15 -29.71 -11.19
C LEU A 105 -80.67 -29.47 -11.14
N ASN A 106 -81.08 -28.21 -10.97
CA ASN A 106 -82.55 -27.86 -11.01
C ASN A 106 -83.13 -28.13 -12.35
N ALA A 107 -82.44 -27.91 -13.48
CA ALA A 107 -82.88 -28.23 -14.83
C ALA A 107 -83.03 -29.76 -15.04
N SER A 108 -82.04 -30.56 -14.52
CA SER A 108 -82.16 -32.02 -14.57
C SER A 108 -83.37 -32.58 -13.81
N ILE A 109 -83.67 -32.00 -12.64
CA ILE A 109 -84.84 -32.32 -11.84
C ILE A 109 -86.14 -32.04 -12.59
N GLU A 110 -86.26 -30.90 -13.20
CA GLU A 110 -87.46 -30.46 -13.90
C GLU A 110 -87.62 -31.25 -15.22
N ALA A 111 -86.53 -31.59 -15.91
CA ALA A 111 -86.51 -32.48 -17.07
C ALA A 111 -86.98 -33.90 -16.72
N ALA A 112 -86.58 -34.47 -15.58
CA ALA A 112 -87.05 -35.71 -15.07
C ALA A 112 -88.58 -35.69 -14.76
N ARG A 113 -89.06 -34.55 -14.26
CA ARG A 113 -90.46 -34.30 -13.92
C ARG A 113 -91.34 -34.24 -15.17
N ALA A 114 -90.83 -33.80 -16.33
CA ALA A 114 -91.49 -33.76 -17.60
C ALA A 114 -91.59 -35.15 -18.33
N GLY A 115 -91.01 -36.21 -17.80
CA GLY A 115 -91.08 -37.56 -18.33
C GLY A 115 -90.46 -37.68 -19.72
N GLU A 116 -91.15 -38.37 -20.62
CA GLU A 116 -90.69 -38.63 -22.00
C GLU A 116 -90.40 -37.33 -22.79
N ALA A 117 -91.15 -36.25 -22.55
CA ALA A 117 -91.00 -34.97 -23.23
C ALA A 117 -89.73 -34.22 -22.76
N GLY A 118 -89.18 -34.56 -21.60
CA GLY A 118 -87.97 -33.92 -20.99
C GLY A 118 -86.68 -34.64 -21.33
N LYS A 119 -86.61 -35.77 -21.96
CA LYS A 119 -85.36 -36.52 -22.16
C LYS A 119 -84.23 -35.74 -22.85
N GLY A 120 -84.55 -34.94 -23.87
CA GLY A 120 -83.57 -34.10 -24.56
C GLY A 120 -83.00 -33.01 -23.65
N PHE A 121 -83.79 -32.41 -22.79
CA PHE A 121 -83.41 -31.44 -21.82
C PHE A 121 -82.54 -32.00 -20.68
N ALA A 122 -82.87 -33.24 -20.25
CA ALA A 122 -82.07 -33.94 -19.24
C ALA A 122 -80.60 -34.11 -19.67
N VAL A 123 -80.39 -34.56 -20.94
CA VAL A 123 -78.99 -34.69 -21.48
C VAL A 123 -78.25 -33.41 -21.53
N VAL A 124 -78.89 -32.28 -21.91
CA VAL A 124 -78.26 -30.98 -21.94
C VAL A 124 -77.94 -30.49 -20.52
N ALA A 125 -78.81 -30.72 -19.56
CA ALA A 125 -78.58 -30.34 -18.15
C ALA A 125 -77.44 -31.14 -17.55
N ASP A 126 -77.31 -32.44 -17.83
CA ASP A 126 -76.18 -33.26 -17.38
C ASP A 126 -74.84 -32.80 -18.00
N GLN A 127 -74.86 -32.44 -19.30
CA GLN A 127 -73.65 -31.84 -19.94
C GLN A 127 -73.25 -30.50 -19.33
N ILE A 128 -74.23 -29.62 -19.01
CA ILE A 128 -73.92 -28.33 -18.32
C ILE A 128 -73.38 -28.61 -16.93
N LYS A 129 -73.92 -29.61 -16.22
CA LYS A 129 -73.39 -30.02 -14.92
C LYS A 129 -71.92 -30.46 -15.02
N GLN A 130 -71.60 -31.30 -15.97
CA GLN A 130 -70.27 -31.83 -16.19
C GLN A 130 -69.28 -30.65 -16.48
N LEU A 131 -69.65 -29.70 -17.34
CA LEU A 131 -68.86 -28.53 -17.63
C LEU A 131 -68.65 -27.63 -16.40
N ALA A 132 -69.64 -27.50 -15.54
CA ALA A 132 -69.51 -26.75 -14.26
C ALA A 132 -68.57 -27.46 -13.31
N ASP A 133 -68.65 -28.78 -13.17
CA ASP A 133 -67.74 -29.58 -12.35
C ASP A 133 -66.26 -29.51 -12.89
N GLU A 134 -66.04 -29.56 -14.20
CA GLU A 134 -64.72 -29.37 -14.83
C GLU A 134 -64.17 -27.95 -14.64
N SER A 135 -65.04 -26.93 -14.74
CA SER A 135 -64.66 -25.56 -14.46
C SER A 135 -64.26 -25.36 -13.00
N GLN A 136 -64.97 -25.94 -12.06
CA GLN A 136 -64.66 -25.93 -10.64
C GLN A 136 -63.30 -26.58 -10.34
N ALA A 137 -63.04 -27.73 -10.93
CA ALA A 137 -61.75 -28.44 -10.79
C ALA A 137 -60.57 -27.58 -11.35
N SER A 138 -60.83 -26.92 -12.50
CA SER A 138 -59.81 -26.03 -13.11
C SER A 138 -59.50 -24.83 -12.24
N THR A 139 -60.51 -24.19 -11.61
CA THR A 139 -60.30 -23.05 -10.70
C THR A 139 -59.51 -23.45 -9.46
N ILE A 140 -59.73 -24.64 -8.90
CA ILE A 140 -58.92 -25.12 -7.77
C ILE A 140 -57.44 -25.23 -8.16
N THR A 141 -57.17 -25.79 -9.35
CA THR A 141 -55.78 -25.89 -9.84
C THR A 141 -55.13 -24.51 -10.07
N ILE A 142 -55.92 -23.53 -10.57
CA ILE A 142 -55.45 -22.15 -10.75
C ILE A 142 -55.17 -21.48 -9.38
N GLU A 143 -56.03 -21.72 -8.38
CA GLU A 143 -55.81 -21.18 -7.02
C GLU A 143 -54.50 -21.70 -6.41
N GLU A 144 -54.20 -23.00 -6.55
CA GLU A 144 -52.95 -23.60 -6.10
C GLU A 144 -51.74 -22.94 -6.80
N ILE A 145 -51.80 -22.72 -8.10
CA ILE A 145 -50.72 -22.03 -8.85
C ILE A 145 -50.54 -20.58 -8.38
N VAL A 146 -51.66 -19.88 -8.16
CA VAL A 146 -51.62 -18.47 -7.68
C VAL A 146 -51.06 -18.37 -6.27
N ASP A 147 -51.42 -19.26 -5.39
CA ASP A 147 -50.89 -19.28 -4.01
C ASP A 147 -49.39 -19.55 -3.99
N ASN A 148 -48.90 -20.51 -4.83
CA ASN A 148 -47.46 -20.75 -5.00
C ASN A 148 -46.73 -19.50 -5.56
N LEU A 149 -47.30 -18.81 -6.54
CA LEU A 149 -46.72 -17.57 -7.07
C LEU A 149 -46.66 -16.46 -6.04
N LEU A 150 -47.62 -16.35 -5.14
CA LEU A 150 -47.59 -15.37 -4.04
C LEU A 150 -46.50 -15.71 -3.03
N GLU A 151 -46.30 -16.99 -2.71
CA GLU A 151 -45.25 -17.45 -1.80
C GLU A 151 -43.84 -17.18 -2.41
N GLU A 152 -43.61 -17.60 -3.67
CA GLU A 152 -42.34 -17.32 -4.37
C GLU A 152 -42.04 -15.81 -4.46
N SER A 153 -43.07 -15.00 -4.68
CA SER A 153 -42.95 -13.56 -4.74
C SER A 153 -42.59 -12.95 -3.37
N ALA A 154 -43.14 -13.48 -2.29
CA ALA A 154 -42.78 -13.05 -0.92
C ALA A 154 -41.29 -13.37 -0.60
N GLU A 155 -40.82 -14.55 -1.03
CA GLU A 155 -39.39 -14.91 -0.90
C GLU A 155 -38.48 -13.97 -1.71
N MET A 156 -38.90 -13.62 -2.94
CA MET A 156 -38.16 -12.62 -3.75
C MET A 156 -38.07 -11.25 -3.06
N VAL A 157 -39.19 -10.76 -2.47
CA VAL A 157 -39.18 -9.49 -1.70
C VAL A 157 -38.18 -9.58 -0.53
N SER A 158 -38.17 -10.68 0.21
CA SER A 158 -37.23 -10.90 1.32
C SER A 158 -35.78 -10.87 0.81
N THR A 159 -35.51 -11.53 -0.30
CA THR A 159 -34.17 -11.55 -0.94
C THR A 159 -33.72 -10.16 -1.38
N MET A 160 -34.64 -9.37 -1.97
CA MET A 160 -34.33 -7.96 -2.33
C MET A 160 -34.00 -7.12 -1.09
N GLY A 161 -34.66 -7.36 0.03
CA GLY A 161 -34.35 -6.71 1.31
C GLY A 161 -32.94 -7.02 1.81
N VAL A 162 -32.50 -8.27 1.70
CA VAL A 162 -31.13 -8.67 2.04
C VAL A 162 -30.11 -7.98 1.11
N LEU A 163 -30.37 -7.99 -0.20
CA LEU A 163 -29.48 -7.34 -1.19
C LEU A 163 -29.36 -5.82 -0.98
N ASP A 164 -30.42 -5.14 -0.53
CA ASP A 164 -30.35 -3.71 -0.18
C ASP A 164 -29.44 -3.45 1.03
N VAL A 165 -29.48 -4.32 2.03
CA VAL A 165 -28.58 -4.23 3.19
C VAL A 165 -27.13 -4.48 2.76
N GLU A 166 -26.87 -5.55 2.00
CA GLU A 166 -25.52 -5.90 1.53
C GLU A 166 -24.91 -4.79 0.66
N THR A 167 -25.68 -4.16 -0.23
CA THR A 167 -25.19 -3.04 -1.04
C THR A 167 -24.88 -1.80 -0.22
N LYS A 168 -25.59 -1.54 0.88
CA LYS A 168 -25.27 -0.47 1.80
C LYS A 168 -23.99 -0.73 2.57
N GLU A 169 -23.80 -1.96 3.04
CA GLU A 169 -22.55 -2.36 3.70
C GLU A 169 -21.37 -2.29 2.72
N GLN A 170 -21.56 -2.72 1.48
CA GLN A 170 -20.55 -2.59 0.42
C GLN A 170 -20.16 -1.13 0.19
N GLN A 171 -21.14 -0.19 0.14
CA GLN A 171 -20.87 1.24 0.02
C GLN A 171 -20.01 1.74 1.18
N SER A 172 -20.34 1.38 2.39
CA SER A 172 -19.55 1.77 3.57
C SER A 172 -18.11 1.26 3.49
N LYS A 173 -17.90 0.04 2.98
CA LYS A 173 -16.56 -0.53 2.78
C LYS A 173 -15.79 0.14 1.64
N LEU A 174 -16.46 0.58 0.59
CA LEU A 174 -15.85 1.37 -0.48
C LEU A 174 -15.37 2.72 0.05
N ASP A 175 -16.18 3.43 0.86
CA ASP A 175 -15.83 4.71 1.45
C ASP A 175 -14.63 4.58 2.41
N GLU A 176 -14.62 3.53 3.25
CA GLU A 176 -13.48 3.22 4.13
C GLU A 176 -12.21 2.95 3.32
N THR A 177 -12.31 2.16 2.25
CA THR A 177 -11.18 1.82 1.38
C THR A 177 -10.63 3.05 0.67
N LYS A 178 -11.50 3.92 0.15
CA LYS A 178 -11.14 5.20 -0.49
C LYS A 178 -10.39 6.12 0.48
N SER A 179 -10.84 6.20 1.73
CA SER A 179 -10.17 6.95 2.79
C SER A 179 -8.76 6.38 3.07
N LYS A 180 -8.60 5.04 3.06
CA LYS A 180 -7.29 4.40 3.26
C LYS A 180 -6.34 4.66 2.10
N PHE A 181 -6.81 4.70 0.87
CA PHE A 181 -5.96 5.08 -0.27
C PHE A 181 -5.52 6.54 -0.21
N ALA A 182 -6.37 7.46 0.26
CA ALA A 182 -5.97 8.84 0.50
C ALA A 182 -4.85 8.93 1.56
N GLU A 183 -4.98 8.19 2.68
CA GLU A 183 -3.93 8.10 3.70
C GLU A 183 -2.60 7.53 3.14
N VAL A 184 -2.68 6.53 2.25
CA VAL A 184 -1.50 5.97 1.57
C VAL A 184 -0.85 7.03 0.68
N SER A 185 -1.61 7.81 -0.07
CA SER A 185 -1.08 8.91 -0.91
C SER A 185 -0.34 9.96 -0.09
N ASP A 186 -0.90 10.39 1.04
CA ASP A 186 -0.24 11.32 1.97
C ASP A 186 1.10 10.77 2.50
N LYS A 187 1.13 9.46 2.81
CA LYS A 187 2.37 8.80 3.27
C LYS A 187 3.42 8.70 2.16
N ILE A 188 3.02 8.55 0.91
CA ILE A 188 3.93 8.56 -0.24
C ILE A 188 4.54 9.96 -0.42
N GLU A 189 3.76 11.03 -0.32
CA GLU A 189 4.27 12.41 -0.39
C GLU A 189 5.29 12.69 0.73
N LEU A 190 4.99 12.24 1.95
CA LEU A 190 5.95 12.35 3.07
C LEU A 190 7.23 11.54 2.80
N THR A 191 7.11 10.37 2.19
CA THR A 191 8.26 9.54 1.81
C THR A 191 9.14 10.26 0.77
N GLN A 192 8.54 10.89 -0.25
CA GLN A 192 9.28 11.71 -1.23
C GLN A 192 10.02 12.87 -0.58
N SER A 193 9.38 13.57 0.36
CA SER A 193 10.03 14.64 1.13
C SER A 193 11.24 14.13 1.93
N ASN A 194 11.11 12.97 2.56
CA ASN A 194 12.20 12.34 3.31
C ASN A 194 13.36 11.89 2.39
N ILE A 195 13.05 11.33 1.21
CA ILE A 195 14.06 10.97 0.19
C ILE A 195 14.87 12.21 -0.19
N HIS A 196 14.20 13.34 -0.39
CA HIS A 196 14.87 14.59 -0.73
C HIS A 196 15.79 15.11 0.41
N ALA A 197 15.34 14.98 1.65
CA ALA A 197 16.17 15.33 2.82
C ALA A 197 17.41 14.41 2.96
N VAL A 198 17.26 13.11 2.69
CA VAL A 198 18.38 12.14 2.67
C VAL A 198 19.36 12.48 1.55
N PHE A 199 18.88 12.86 0.36
CA PHE A 199 19.73 13.32 -0.74
C PHE A 199 20.55 14.56 -0.37
N GLN A 200 19.93 15.55 0.26
CA GLN A 200 20.65 16.73 0.75
C GLN A 200 21.72 16.36 1.79
N SER A 201 21.40 15.45 2.70
CA SER A 201 22.36 14.95 3.70
C SER A 201 23.55 14.23 3.07
N ALA A 202 23.31 13.42 2.02
CA ALA A 202 24.35 12.76 1.27
C ALA A 202 25.31 13.76 0.61
N ASN A 203 24.78 14.83 0.03
CA ASN A 203 25.59 15.90 -0.55
C ASN A 203 26.43 16.62 0.50
N VAL A 204 25.90 16.90 1.68
CA VAL A 204 26.65 17.48 2.79
C VAL A 204 27.76 16.54 3.26
N CYS A 205 27.50 15.23 3.32
CA CYS A 205 28.54 14.24 3.62
C CYS A 205 29.65 14.23 2.58
N HIS A 206 29.32 14.33 1.28
CA HIS A 206 30.31 14.41 0.22
C HIS A 206 31.19 15.66 0.34
N GLU A 207 30.59 16.84 0.55
CA GLU A 207 31.35 18.07 0.77
C GLU A 207 32.26 17.99 2.01
N ALA A 208 31.82 17.30 3.05
CA ALA A 208 32.64 17.10 4.26
C ALA A 208 33.82 16.13 3.98
N ALA A 209 33.59 15.07 3.21
CA ALA A 209 34.64 14.14 2.78
C ALA A 209 35.70 14.84 1.93
N ASP A 210 35.31 15.71 0.99
CA ASP A 210 36.23 16.52 0.19
C ASP A 210 37.10 17.39 1.07
N LYS A 211 36.55 18.10 2.06
CA LYS A 211 37.30 18.92 2.99
C LYS A 211 38.29 18.12 3.84
N VAL A 212 37.88 16.94 4.30
CA VAL A 212 38.79 16.04 5.04
C VAL A 212 39.92 15.58 4.13
N ASN A 213 39.67 15.30 2.86
CA ASN A 213 40.71 14.92 1.88
C ASN A 213 41.72 16.05 1.65
N GLU A 214 41.29 17.30 1.60
CA GLU A 214 42.20 18.46 1.55
C GLU A 214 43.11 18.54 2.78
N VAL A 215 42.53 18.29 3.96
CA VAL A 215 43.30 18.29 5.23
C VAL A 215 44.32 17.13 5.25
N ILE A 216 43.93 15.93 4.78
CA ILE A 216 44.82 14.77 4.66
C ILE A 216 45.97 15.06 3.72
N THR A 217 45.71 15.69 2.57
CA THR A 217 46.75 16.09 1.61
C THR A 217 47.75 17.06 2.26
N SER A 218 47.26 18.06 3.04
CA SER A 218 48.09 19.00 3.76
C SER A 218 48.90 18.33 4.87
N LEU A 219 48.30 17.40 5.63
CA LEU A 219 48.99 16.62 6.65
C LEU A 219 50.11 15.75 6.07
N SER A 220 49.90 15.15 4.90
CA SER A 220 50.90 14.36 4.20
C SER A 220 52.13 15.23 3.85
N ALA A 221 51.90 16.44 3.30
CA ALA A 221 52.98 17.38 3.00
C ALA A 221 53.74 17.80 4.28
N ILE A 222 53.03 18.10 5.39
CA ILE A 222 53.65 18.43 6.69
C ILE A 222 54.48 17.26 7.23
N SER A 223 53.99 16.01 7.11
CA SER A 223 54.69 14.81 7.56
C SER A 223 56.01 14.63 6.80
N GLN A 224 56.03 14.84 5.49
CA GLN A 224 57.25 14.81 4.67
C GLN A 224 58.22 15.90 5.06
N GLN A 225 57.73 17.10 5.29
CA GLN A 225 58.56 18.22 5.73
C GLN A 225 59.16 17.98 7.12
N ASN A 226 58.37 17.42 8.05
CA ASN A 226 58.87 17.07 9.40
C ASN A 226 59.94 16.00 9.33
N ALA A 227 59.81 14.98 8.50
CA ALA A 227 60.83 13.95 8.27
C ALA A 227 62.12 14.57 7.75
N ALA A 228 62.07 15.40 6.72
CA ALA A 228 63.24 16.08 6.16
C ALA A 228 63.94 17.04 7.17
N SER A 229 63.12 17.81 7.93
CA SER A 229 63.67 18.71 8.97
C SER A 229 64.31 17.94 10.11
N THR A 230 63.80 16.75 10.45
CA THR A 230 64.36 15.85 11.47
C THR A 230 65.70 15.28 11.03
N GLU A 231 65.83 14.84 9.77
CA GLU A 231 67.10 14.38 9.18
C GLU A 231 68.16 15.48 9.22
N GLN A 232 67.79 16.70 8.80
CA GLN A 232 68.68 17.88 8.86
C GLN A 232 69.11 18.21 10.28
N THR A 233 68.16 18.19 11.23
CA THR A 233 68.48 18.43 12.67
C THR A 233 69.42 17.35 13.21
N SER A 234 69.21 16.08 12.88
CA SER A 234 70.08 14.99 13.26
C SER A 234 71.50 15.17 12.72
N ALA A 235 71.64 15.55 11.44
CA ALA A 235 72.97 15.86 10.86
C ALA A 235 73.63 17.02 11.58
N SER A 236 72.90 18.10 11.88
CA SER A 236 73.46 19.22 12.63
C SER A 236 73.87 18.86 14.05
N VAL A 237 73.14 17.96 14.71
CA VAL A 237 73.56 17.45 16.07
C VAL A 237 74.82 16.62 15.99
N VAL A 238 74.99 15.81 14.95
CA VAL A 238 76.27 15.05 14.72
C VAL A 238 77.44 15.98 14.53
N GLU A 239 77.27 17.02 13.66
CA GLU A 239 78.32 18.01 13.42
C GLU A 239 78.67 18.83 14.72
N MET A 240 77.66 19.22 15.48
CA MET A 240 77.81 19.86 16.77
C MET A 240 78.60 18.98 17.76
N ASN A 241 78.35 17.67 17.84
CA ASN A 241 79.10 16.75 18.67
C ASN A 241 80.56 16.67 18.25
N GLU A 242 80.89 16.70 16.95
CA GLU A 242 82.24 16.70 16.44
C GLU A 242 82.97 18.02 16.84
N ASN A 243 82.27 19.15 16.71
CA ASN A 243 82.83 20.46 17.12
C ASN A 243 83.05 20.53 18.63
N ILE A 244 82.20 19.95 19.46
CA ILE A 244 82.42 19.85 20.94
C ILE A 244 83.65 19.02 21.24
N LYS A 245 83.87 17.87 20.54
CA LYS A 245 85.07 17.06 20.71
C LYS A 245 86.33 17.82 20.35
N LYS A 246 86.37 18.60 19.24
CA LYS A 246 87.51 19.47 18.87
C LYS A 246 87.74 20.55 19.91
N LEU A 247 86.67 21.22 20.45
CA LEU A 247 86.74 22.15 21.53
C LEU A 247 87.36 21.57 22.81
N SER A 248 86.96 20.34 23.19
CA SER A 248 87.52 19.62 24.32
C SER A 248 89.00 19.30 24.12
N GLN A 249 89.40 18.94 22.88
CA GLN A 249 90.82 18.73 22.57
C GLN A 249 91.62 19.99 22.64
N TYR A 250 91.15 21.08 22.06
CA TYR A 250 91.85 22.39 22.19
C TYR A 250 91.94 22.91 23.64
N ALA A 251 90.94 22.68 24.47
CA ALA A 251 91.00 23.03 25.91
C ALA A 251 92.08 22.24 26.62
N SER A 252 92.25 20.92 26.29
CA SER A 252 93.33 20.10 26.84
C SER A 252 94.72 20.52 26.35
N GLU A 253 94.87 20.90 25.07
CA GLU A 253 96.15 21.44 24.54
C GLU A 253 96.49 22.76 25.16
N LEU A 254 95.51 23.65 25.46
CA LEU A 254 95.67 24.90 26.17
C LEU A 254 96.13 24.66 27.63
N ASP A 255 95.58 23.67 28.31
CA ASP A 255 95.97 23.28 29.67
C ASP A 255 97.45 22.82 29.73
N GLU A 256 97.82 21.98 28.72
CA GLU A 256 99.25 21.50 28.58
C GLU A 256 100.23 22.67 28.31
N ILE A 257 99.89 23.61 27.41
CA ILE A 257 100.69 24.78 27.12
C ILE A 257 100.78 25.70 28.36
N SER A 258 99.69 25.86 29.14
CA SER A 258 99.67 26.60 30.40
C SER A 258 100.61 26.02 31.44
N ASP A 259 100.64 24.68 31.58
CA ASP A 259 101.54 23.95 32.47
C ASP A 259 103.00 24.08 32.01
N GLU A 260 103.32 23.95 30.69
CA GLU A 260 104.67 24.21 30.18
C GLU A 260 105.18 25.65 30.46
N LEU A 261 104.28 26.64 30.29
CA LEU A 261 104.58 28.06 30.59
C LEU A 261 104.84 28.21 32.06
N LEU A 262 104.08 27.68 32.99
CA LEU A 262 104.30 27.70 34.43
C LEU A 262 105.63 27.02 34.80
N GLN A 263 105.98 25.88 34.18
CA GLN A 263 107.24 25.19 34.36
C GLN A 263 108.42 26.08 33.90
N THR A 264 108.33 26.74 32.73
CA THR A 264 109.38 27.62 32.19
C THR A 264 109.56 28.86 33.05
N MET A 265 108.47 29.45 33.55
CA MET A 265 108.52 30.60 34.47
C MET A 265 109.14 30.24 35.84
N SER A 266 108.97 29.02 36.32
CA SER A 266 109.59 28.55 37.56
C SER A 266 111.09 28.36 37.44
N PHE A 267 111.66 28.28 36.24
CA PHE A 267 113.11 28.22 35.97
C PHE A 267 113.82 29.57 36.03
N PHE A 268 113.01 30.71 35.96
CA PHE A 268 113.52 32.07 36.00
C PHE A 268 113.40 32.73 37.39
N ASN A 269 112.85 32.05 38.39
CA ASN A 269 112.82 32.44 39.79
C ASN A 269 113.79 31.58 40.60
#